data_e3ed0e8a581d39c0b47cc8c57f8efaa7
#
_entry.id   e3ed0e8a581d39c0b47cc8c57f8efaa7
#
_cell.length_a   1.000
_cell.length_b   1.000
_cell.length_c   1.000
_cell.angle_alpha   90.00
_cell.angle_beta   90.00
_cell.angle_gamma   90.00
#
_symmetry.space_group_name_H-M   'P 1'
#
loop_
_entity.id
_entity.type
_entity.pdbx_description
1 polymer ?
#
loop_
_entity_poly.entity_id
_entity_poly.type
_entity_poly.pdbx_seq_one_letter_code
_entity_poly.pdbx_strand_id
1 'polypeptide(L)'
;MTEKQRHKATDGQGTGARARSLRRSDWPRSSIAWEAACAPGGRLRRGGAAAHLAQITRDDLERRYGYFLDHLARAGVLDPTAAAAGQVMPERVDGFVAELRQRVRSVTLAQIICKVRCMAQILAPQRDLEWLRDIERDLAFDAVPQSRAGQLVDGARLLEAGLLMIKEGELGQDMPLLKRARLIRDGLMIALLSLCPIRLKNLAALEIGASLRLDGGAWWITLDRRRTKAKRPDERRLPDVLQARVDLYLRCARPILARHARSWPGLEQPFDLSAT
;
A
#
# COMPACT_ATOMS: atom_id res chain seq x y z
N MET A 1 41.45 -31.13 2.40
CA MET A 1 40.41 -31.68 1.52
C MET A 1 39.25 -32.12 2.38
N THR A 2 38.23 -31.33 2.50
CA THR A 2 37.00 -31.68 3.22
C THR A 2 35.80 -31.22 2.39
N GLU A 3 35.10 -32.23 1.91
CA GLU A 3 34.00 -32.20 0.99
C GLU A 3 32.73 -31.68 1.68
N LYS A 4 32.21 -30.53 1.24
CA LYS A 4 30.93 -29.99 1.67
C LYS A 4 29.79 -30.74 0.96
N GLN A 5 29.21 -31.73 1.62
CA GLN A 5 27.98 -32.35 1.19
C GLN A 5 26.82 -31.31 1.20
N ARG A 6 26.35 -30.96 0.00
CA ARG A 6 25.10 -30.24 -0.21
C ARG A 6 23.94 -31.22 0.01
N HIS A 7 23.21 -31.07 1.10
CA HIS A 7 21.89 -31.66 1.25
C HIS A 7 20.92 -30.93 0.31
N LYS A 8 20.56 -31.63 -0.75
CA LYS A 8 19.48 -31.29 -1.66
C LYS A 8 18.18 -31.72 -0.97
N ALA A 9 17.44 -30.78 -0.37
CA ALA A 9 16.08 -31.06 0.10
C ALA A 9 15.21 -31.35 -1.14
N THR A 10 14.64 -32.51 -1.18
CA THR A 10 13.66 -32.96 -2.14
C THR A 10 12.38 -32.17 -1.93
N ASP A 11 12.05 -31.27 -2.87
CA ASP A 11 10.76 -30.63 -2.97
C ASP A 11 9.66 -31.68 -3.17
N GLY A 12 8.87 -31.87 -2.10
CA GLY A 12 7.62 -32.61 -2.16
C GLY A 12 6.63 -31.82 -3.04
N GLN A 13 6.24 -32.40 -4.15
CA GLN A 13 5.19 -31.94 -5.04
C GLN A 13 3.85 -31.82 -4.29
N GLY A 14 3.52 -30.61 -3.86
CA GLY A 14 2.17 -30.19 -3.53
C GLY A 14 1.72 -29.21 -4.61
N THR A 15 0.96 -29.66 -5.59
CA THR A 15 0.28 -28.82 -6.59
C THR A 15 -0.88 -28.04 -5.94
N GLY A 16 -0.59 -27.28 -4.87
CA GLY A 16 -1.53 -26.37 -4.27
C GLY A 16 -1.62 -25.11 -5.14
N ALA A 17 -2.77 -24.89 -5.77
CA ALA A 17 -3.03 -23.65 -6.49
C ALA A 17 -2.68 -22.46 -5.59
N ARG A 18 -1.83 -21.54 -6.08
CA ARG A 18 -1.41 -20.36 -5.33
C ARG A 18 -2.64 -19.52 -4.99
N ALA A 19 -2.85 -19.29 -3.71
CA ALA A 19 -3.99 -18.49 -3.26
C ALA A 19 -3.98 -17.09 -3.91
N ARG A 20 -5.11 -16.73 -4.49
CA ARG A 20 -5.36 -15.47 -5.18
C ARG A 20 -6.63 -14.83 -4.64
N SER A 21 -6.80 -13.54 -4.82
CA SER A 21 -8.07 -12.90 -4.54
C SER A 21 -9.02 -13.14 -5.71
N LEU A 22 -10.18 -13.76 -5.48
CA LEU A 22 -11.23 -13.83 -6.49
C LEU A 22 -11.66 -12.41 -6.87
N ARG A 23 -11.78 -12.16 -8.18
CA ARG A 23 -12.28 -10.88 -8.69
C ARG A 23 -13.76 -10.76 -8.38
N ARG A 24 -14.25 -9.54 -8.22
CA ARG A 24 -15.66 -9.27 -7.96
C ARG A 24 -16.60 -9.90 -8.99
N SER A 25 -16.19 -9.96 -10.27
CA SER A 25 -16.93 -10.66 -11.33
C SER A 25 -17.19 -12.13 -11.05
N ASP A 26 -16.29 -12.76 -10.29
CA ASP A 26 -16.31 -14.18 -10.01
C ASP A 26 -16.99 -14.52 -8.67
N TRP A 27 -17.49 -13.48 -7.96
CA TRP A 27 -18.17 -13.68 -6.69
C TRP A 27 -19.57 -14.24 -6.90
N PRO A 28 -20.02 -15.21 -6.08
CA PRO A 28 -21.43 -15.58 -6.04
C PRO A 28 -22.25 -14.34 -5.67
N ARG A 29 -23.51 -14.35 -5.86
CA ARG A 29 -24.51 -13.27 -5.58
C ARG A 29 -24.12 -12.03 -4.73
N SER A 30 -22.95 -12.08 -4.07
CA SER A 30 -22.40 -10.97 -3.23
C SER A 30 -22.03 -9.73 -4.04
N SER A 31 -21.75 -9.85 -5.34
CA SER A 31 -21.31 -8.72 -6.17
C SER A 31 -22.38 -7.63 -6.28
N ILE A 32 -23.63 -8.03 -6.49
CA ILE A 32 -24.78 -7.10 -6.61
C ILE A 32 -25.01 -6.36 -5.27
N ALA A 33 -24.94 -7.09 -4.17
CA ALA A 33 -25.09 -6.48 -2.83
C ALA A 33 -23.95 -5.49 -2.53
N TRP A 34 -22.73 -5.79 -2.96
CA TRP A 34 -21.60 -4.89 -2.81
C TRP A 34 -21.74 -3.63 -3.67
N GLU A 35 -22.19 -3.75 -4.91
CA GLU A 35 -22.46 -2.59 -5.78
C GLU A 35 -23.50 -1.67 -5.15
N ALA A 36 -24.61 -2.24 -4.67
CA ALA A 36 -25.63 -1.49 -3.95
C ALA A 36 -25.07 -0.82 -2.68
N ALA A 37 -24.22 -1.51 -1.93
CA ALA A 37 -23.58 -0.96 -0.74
C ALA A 37 -22.61 0.20 -1.06
N CYS A 38 -21.98 0.20 -2.23
CA CYS A 38 -21.06 1.26 -2.68
C CYS A 38 -21.78 2.43 -3.39
N ALA A 39 -23.06 2.27 -3.73
CA ALA A 39 -23.81 3.27 -4.50
C ALA A 39 -23.86 4.60 -3.74
N PRO A 40 -23.56 5.73 -4.42
CA PRO A 40 -23.63 7.04 -3.79
C PRO A 40 -25.06 7.39 -3.40
N GLY A 41 -25.23 8.12 -2.32
CA GLY A 41 -26.51 8.69 -1.94
C GLY A 41 -26.92 9.86 -2.86
N GLY A 42 -28.20 10.17 -2.88
CA GLY A 42 -28.77 11.36 -3.52
C GLY A 42 -29.42 12.27 -2.49
N ARG A 43 -30.01 13.38 -2.96
CA ARG A 43 -30.67 14.37 -2.08
C ARG A 43 -31.74 13.74 -1.18
N LEU A 44 -32.45 12.74 -1.68
CA LEU A 44 -33.58 12.09 -0.98
C LEU A 44 -33.32 10.62 -0.61
N ARG A 45 -32.17 10.09 -0.94
CA ARG A 45 -31.80 8.68 -0.65
C ARG A 45 -30.49 8.63 0.09
N ARG A 46 -30.44 7.85 1.17
CA ARG A 46 -29.18 7.51 1.83
C ARG A 46 -28.31 6.70 0.86
N GLY A 47 -27.01 6.98 0.84
CA GLY A 47 -26.06 6.13 0.14
C GLY A 47 -26.00 4.73 0.76
N GLY A 48 -25.48 3.78 0.02
CA GLY A 48 -25.23 2.44 0.51
C GLY A 48 -24.26 2.43 1.70
N ALA A 49 -24.22 1.34 2.43
CA ALA A 49 -23.46 1.20 3.69
C ALA A 49 -21.96 1.48 3.54
N ALA A 50 -21.39 1.24 2.34
CA ALA A 50 -19.99 1.52 2.01
C ALA A 50 -19.78 2.82 1.21
N ALA A 51 -20.84 3.60 0.92
CA ALA A 51 -20.73 4.81 0.10
C ALA A 51 -19.78 5.88 0.67
N HIS A 52 -19.68 5.93 1.99
CA HIS A 52 -18.81 6.87 2.73
C HIS A 52 -17.32 6.44 2.76
N LEU A 53 -17.02 5.19 2.40
CA LEU A 53 -15.66 4.66 2.44
C LEU A 53 -14.83 5.20 1.27
N ALA A 54 -13.57 5.52 1.54
CA ALA A 54 -12.61 5.85 0.49
C ALA A 54 -12.38 4.65 -0.45
N GLN A 55 -12.12 4.91 -1.75
CA GLN A 55 -11.91 3.86 -2.75
C GLN A 55 -10.85 2.83 -2.30
N ILE A 56 -9.72 3.29 -1.79
CA ILE A 56 -8.66 2.39 -1.28
C ILE A 56 -9.13 1.45 -0.16
N THR A 57 -10.12 1.89 0.65
CA THR A 57 -10.71 1.04 1.70
C THR A 57 -11.65 0.01 1.09
N ARG A 58 -12.42 0.40 0.08
CA ARG A 58 -13.30 -0.52 -0.67
C ARG A 58 -12.45 -1.60 -1.37
N ASP A 59 -11.39 -1.20 -2.07
CA ASP A 59 -10.46 -2.11 -2.76
C ASP A 59 -9.80 -3.09 -1.79
N ASP A 60 -9.45 -2.64 -0.58
CA ASP A 60 -8.88 -3.52 0.45
C ASP A 60 -9.91 -4.52 1.00
N LEU A 61 -11.16 -4.09 1.21
CA LEU A 61 -12.26 -4.98 1.61
C LEU A 61 -12.55 -6.02 0.53
N GLU A 62 -12.68 -5.60 -0.74
CA GLU A 62 -12.86 -6.49 -1.89
C GLU A 62 -11.75 -7.54 -1.96
N ARG A 63 -10.51 -7.10 -1.89
CA ARG A 63 -9.36 -7.98 -1.97
C ARG A 63 -9.32 -9.00 -0.83
N ARG A 64 -9.59 -8.58 0.41
CA ARG A 64 -9.56 -9.49 1.57
C ARG A 64 -10.71 -10.48 1.55
N TYR A 65 -11.90 -10.03 1.16
CA TYR A 65 -13.04 -10.92 0.98
C TYR A 65 -12.84 -11.87 -0.20
N GLY A 66 -12.24 -11.41 -1.29
CA GLY A 66 -11.86 -12.26 -2.41
C GLY A 66 -10.88 -13.38 -2.04
N TYR A 67 -9.95 -13.14 -1.11
CA TYR A 67 -9.08 -14.21 -0.57
C TYR A 67 -9.87 -15.26 0.24
N PHE A 68 -10.88 -14.83 1.00
CA PHE A 68 -11.75 -15.73 1.72
C PHE A 68 -12.58 -16.61 0.75
N LEU A 69 -13.17 -16.01 -0.28
CA LEU A 69 -13.91 -16.75 -1.30
C LEU A 69 -13.03 -17.71 -2.11
N ASP A 70 -11.79 -17.32 -2.43
CA ASP A 70 -10.83 -18.21 -3.10
C ASP A 70 -10.48 -19.42 -2.22
N HIS A 71 -10.32 -19.21 -0.92
CA HIS A 71 -10.15 -20.31 0.04
C HIS A 71 -11.32 -21.29 -0.03
N LEU A 72 -12.55 -20.79 0.03
CA LEU A 72 -13.78 -21.63 -0.04
C LEU A 72 -13.89 -22.36 -1.38
N ALA A 73 -13.53 -21.72 -2.49
CA ALA A 73 -13.53 -22.33 -3.81
C ALA A 73 -12.52 -23.48 -3.91
N ARG A 74 -11.31 -23.27 -3.41
CA ARG A 74 -10.26 -24.31 -3.38
C ARG A 74 -10.60 -25.46 -2.44
N ALA A 75 -11.30 -25.17 -1.35
CA ALA A 75 -11.80 -26.19 -0.42
C ALA A 75 -13.07 -26.91 -0.93
N GLY A 76 -13.65 -26.49 -2.05
CA GLY A 76 -14.85 -27.08 -2.62
C GLY A 76 -16.14 -26.77 -1.82
N VAL A 77 -16.11 -25.77 -0.94
CA VAL A 77 -17.24 -25.42 -0.06
C VAL A 77 -17.87 -24.05 -0.38
N LEU A 78 -17.44 -23.44 -1.48
CA LEU A 78 -18.05 -22.21 -1.98
C LEU A 78 -19.45 -22.52 -2.52
N ASP A 79 -20.48 -21.93 -1.90
CA ASP A 79 -21.86 -22.07 -2.37
C ASP A 79 -22.23 -20.96 -3.36
N PRO A 80 -22.42 -21.25 -4.65
CA PRO A 80 -22.75 -20.24 -5.65
C PRO A 80 -24.15 -19.64 -5.44
N THR A 81 -25.01 -20.27 -4.66
CA THR A 81 -26.40 -19.85 -4.44
C THR A 81 -26.59 -19.06 -3.13
N ALA A 82 -25.60 -19.10 -2.25
CA ALA A 82 -25.69 -18.44 -0.95
C ALA A 82 -25.97 -16.93 -1.08
N ALA A 83 -26.78 -16.42 -0.16
CA ALA A 83 -27.02 -14.99 -0.02
C ALA A 83 -25.71 -14.21 0.24
N ALA A 84 -25.76 -12.88 0.07
CA ALA A 84 -24.59 -11.99 0.05
C ALA A 84 -23.61 -12.23 1.20
N ALA A 85 -23.90 -12.45 2.41
CA ALA A 85 -22.95 -12.82 3.45
C ALA A 85 -23.04 -14.30 3.87
N GLY A 86 -23.78 -15.13 3.12
CA GLY A 86 -24.06 -16.53 3.46
C GLY A 86 -22.83 -17.42 3.49
N GLN A 87 -21.76 -17.00 2.82
CA GLN A 87 -20.47 -17.71 2.86
C GLN A 87 -19.78 -17.63 4.23
N VAL A 88 -20.04 -16.57 5.01
CA VAL A 88 -19.35 -16.32 6.27
C VAL A 88 -20.04 -17.11 7.38
N MET A 89 -19.53 -18.31 7.65
CA MET A 89 -20.01 -19.25 8.66
C MET A 89 -18.83 -19.67 9.55
N PRO A 90 -19.09 -20.07 10.83
CA PRO A 90 -18.03 -20.41 11.77
C PRO A 90 -17.01 -21.42 11.20
N GLU A 91 -17.49 -22.53 10.66
CA GLU A 91 -16.64 -23.62 10.16
C GLU A 91 -15.79 -23.18 8.97
N ARG A 92 -16.33 -22.34 8.09
CA ARG A 92 -15.64 -21.79 6.92
C ARG A 92 -14.58 -20.77 7.32
N VAL A 93 -14.88 -19.96 8.33
CA VAL A 93 -13.94 -18.98 8.87
C VAL A 93 -12.80 -19.70 9.61
N ASP A 94 -13.11 -20.74 10.38
CA ASP A 94 -12.11 -21.53 11.08
C ASP A 94 -11.12 -22.18 10.11
N GLY A 95 -11.60 -22.81 9.05
CA GLY A 95 -10.75 -23.35 7.97
C GLY A 95 -9.87 -22.27 7.31
N PHE A 96 -10.42 -21.07 7.10
CA PHE A 96 -9.66 -19.97 6.55
C PHE A 96 -8.60 -19.43 7.52
N VAL A 97 -8.90 -19.35 8.82
CA VAL A 97 -7.95 -18.98 9.87
C VAL A 97 -6.79 -20.01 9.93
N ALA A 98 -7.11 -21.30 9.84
CA ALA A 98 -6.11 -22.37 9.81
C ALA A 98 -5.15 -22.24 8.61
N GLU A 99 -5.66 -21.94 7.41
CA GLU A 99 -4.83 -21.66 6.24
C GLU A 99 -3.97 -20.39 6.43
N LEU A 100 -4.57 -19.31 6.94
CA LEU A 100 -3.86 -18.06 7.13
C LEU A 100 -2.72 -18.18 8.15
N ARG A 101 -2.90 -18.97 9.23
CA ARG A 101 -1.84 -19.21 10.22
C ARG A 101 -0.55 -19.75 9.61
N GLN A 102 -0.66 -20.53 8.53
CA GLN A 102 0.50 -21.09 7.83
C GLN A 102 1.17 -20.08 6.86
N ARG A 103 0.48 -19.00 6.49
CA ARG A 103 0.91 -18.11 5.40
C ARG A 103 1.22 -16.70 5.81
N VAL A 104 0.58 -16.20 6.86
CA VAL A 104 0.70 -14.81 7.29
C VAL A 104 0.95 -14.72 8.79
N ARG A 105 1.48 -13.58 9.22
CA ARG A 105 1.73 -13.30 10.63
C ARG A 105 0.43 -13.00 11.38
N SER A 106 0.42 -13.23 12.70
CA SER A 106 -0.75 -13.06 13.56
C SER A 106 -1.43 -11.69 13.44
N VAL A 107 -0.67 -10.58 13.38
CA VAL A 107 -1.24 -9.24 13.17
C VAL A 107 -1.96 -9.13 11.82
N THR A 108 -1.37 -9.68 10.76
CA THR A 108 -1.98 -9.68 9.42
C THR A 108 -3.22 -10.56 9.37
N LEU A 109 -3.18 -11.71 10.06
CA LEU A 109 -4.31 -12.62 10.17
C LEU A 109 -5.50 -11.93 10.85
N ALA A 110 -5.30 -11.34 12.02
CA ALA A 110 -6.35 -10.60 12.73
C ALA A 110 -6.97 -9.49 11.84
N GLN A 111 -6.13 -8.75 11.12
CA GLN A 111 -6.59 -7.72 10.18
C GLN A 111 -7.41 -8.29 9.01
N ILE A 112 -7.05 -9.45 8.47
CA ILE A 112 -7.81 -10.09 7.38
C ILE A 112 -9.19 -10.51 7.88
N ILE A 113 -9.29 -11.15 9.05
CA ILE A 113 -10.56 -11.58 9.63
C ILE A 113 -11.44 -10.37 9.96
N CYS A 114 -10.88 -9.30 10.52
CA CYS A 114 -11.59 -8.03 10.68
C CYS A 114 -12.21 -7.53 9.36
N LYS A 115 -11.48 -7.59 8.26
CA LYS A 115 -11.98 -7.15 6.95
C LYS A 115 -13.08 -8.08 6.41
N VAL A 116 -12.97 -9.39 6.63
CA VAL A 116 -14.05 -10.35 6.28
C VAL A 116 -15.32 -10.03 7.05
N ARG A 117 -15.21 -9.79 8.37
CA ARG A 117 -16.37 -9.36 9.18
C ARG A 117 -16.95 -8.03 8.70
N CYS A 118 -16.12 -7.03 8.48
CA CYS A 118 -16.59 -5.74 7.97
C CYS A 118 -17.34 -5.89 6.63
N MET A 119 -16.83 -6.71 5.72
CA MET A 119 -17.47 -6.98 4.46
C MET A 119 -18.81 -7.70 4.66
N ALA A 120 -18.86 -8.74 5.49
CA ALA A 120 -20.09 -9.47 5.81
C ALA A 120 -21.14 -8.55 6.41
N GLN A 121 -20.77 -7.65 7.33
CA GLN A 121 -21.68 -6.69 7.95
C GLN A 121 -22.21 -5.65 6.94
N ILE A 122 -21.38 -5.23 5.98
CA ILE A 122 -21.82 -4.32 4.91
C ILE A 122 -22.79 -5.04 3.96
N LEU A 123 -22.53 -6.29 3.60
CA LEU A 123 -23.33 -7.07 2.67
C LEU A 123 -24.67 -7.52 3.28
N ALA A 124 -24.71 -7.76 4.59
CA ALA A 124 -25.88 -8.20 5.33
C ALA A 124 -25.95 -7.50 6.71
N PRO A 125 -26.38 -6.24 6.77
CA PRO A 125 -26.36 -5.42 8.00
C PRO A 125 -27.17 -6.02 9.16
N GLN A 126 -28.19 -6.81 8.87
CA GLN A 126 -29.09 -7.42 9.86
C GLN A 126 -28.58 -8.76 10.41
N ARG A 127 -27.46 -9.26 9.86
CA ARG A 127 -26.93 -10.55 10.29
C ARG A 127 -26.17 -10.39 11.60
N ASP A 128 -26.45 -11.29 12.54
CA ASP A 128 -25.64 -11.41 13.75
C ASP A 128 -24.26 -11.99 13.40
N LEU A 129 -23.21 -11.24 13.73
CA LEU A 129 -21.82 -11.57 13.53
C LEU A 129 -21.02 -11.37 14.83
N GLU A 130 -21.67 -11.43 16.00
CA GLU A 130 -20.97 -11.24 17.28
C GLU A 130 -19.93 -12.34 17.50
N TRP A 131 -20.25 -13.60 17.16
CA TRP A 131 -19.30 -14.70 17.18
C TRP A 131 -18.02 -14.42 16.39
N LEU A 132 -18.12 -13.74 15.23
CA LEU A 132 -16.96 -13.40 14.41
C LEU A 132 -16.17 -12.21 14.98
N ARG A 133 -16.86 -11.34 15.72
CA ARG A 133 -16.21 -10.26 16.47
C ARG A 133 -15.43 -10.81 17.65
N ASP A 134 -15.91 -11.86 18.30
CA ASP A 134 -15.19 -12.54 19.39
C ASP A 134 -13.92 -13.20 18.85
N ILE A 135 -14.02 -13.96 17.76
CA ILE A 135 -12.83 -14.51 17.07
C ILE A 135 -11.83 -13.39 16.70
N GLU A 136 -12.32 -12.24 16.17
CA GLU A 136 -11.48 -11.11 15.86
C GLU A 136 -10.74 -10.57 17.10
N ARG A 137 -11.42 -10.47 18.25
CA ARG A 137 -10.82 -10.03 19.52
C ARG A 137 -9.74 -10.99 20.01
N ASP A 138 -10.02 -12.29 19.97
CA ASP A 138 -9.07 -13.32 20.37
C ASP A 138 -7.83 -13.29 19.48
N LEU A 139 -8.00 -13.24 18.17
CA LEU A 139 -6.90 -13.13 17.22
C LEU A 139 -6.10 -11.82 17.38
N ALA A 140 -6.77 -10.72 17.76
CA ALA A 140 -6.10 -9.45 18.02
C ALA A 140 -5.35 -9.48 19.37
N PHE A 141 -5.88 -10.16 20.37
CA PHE A 141 -5.22 -10.35 21.67
C PHE A 141 -3.95 -11.23 21.52
N ASP A 142 -4.05 -12.30 20.76
CA ASP A 142 -2.91 -13.20 20.46
C ASP A 142 -1.92 -12.63 19.44
N ALA A 143 -2.23 -11.46 18.86
CA ALA A 143 -1.38 -10.88 17.83
C ALA A 143 -0.06 -10.37 18.39
N VAL A 144 1.04 -10.99 17.99
CA VAL A 144 2.40 -10.58 18.37
C VAL A 144 2.97 -9.63 17.31
N PRO A 145 3.09 -8.31 17.60
CA PRO A 145 3.76 -7.38 16.71
C PRO A 145 5.24 -7.74 16.56
N GLN A 146 5.71 -7.74 15.31
CA GLN A 146 7.14 -7.94 15.10
C GLN A 146 7.91 -6.67 15.45
N SER A 147 8.84 -6.79 16.39
CA SER A 147 9.79 -5.71 16.64
C SER A 147 10.69 -5.51 15.42
N ARG A 148 10.83 -4.24 15.03
CA ARG A 148 11.79 -3.81 14.02
C ARG A 148 12.99 -3.08 14.64
N ALA A 149 13.15 -3.13 15.96
CA ALA A 149 14.17 -2.38 16.68
C ALA A 149 15.58 -2.60 16.09
N GLY A 150 15.94 -3.85 15.76
CA GLY A 150 17.23 -4.16 15.12
C GLY A 150 17.36 -3.75 13.65
N GLN A 151 16.29 -3.26 13.02
CA GLN A 151 16.29 -2.79 11.63
C GLN A 151 16.17 -1.26 11.54
N LEU A 152 16.03 -0.58 12.67
CA LEU A 152 15.94 0.87 12.71
C LEU A 152 17.32 1.47 12.51
N VAL A 153 17.43 2.34 11.52
CA VAL A 153 18.62 3.14 11.27
C VAL A 153 18.38 4.55 11.81
N ASP A 154 19.36 5.12 12.46
CA ASP A 154 19.31 6.49 12.95
C ASP A 154 19.02 7.47 11.79
N GLY A 155 18.14 8.42 12.03
CA GLY A 155 17.77 9.45 11.06
C GLY A 155 18.96 10.31 10.62
N ALA A 156 19.92 10.59 11.50
CA ALA A 156 21.13 11.32 11.15
C ALA A 156 22.01 10.54 10.15
N ARG A 157 22.14 9.22 10.35
CA ARG A 157 22.86 8.35 9.42
C ARG A 157 22.18 8.26 8.06
N LEU A 158 20.84 8.22 8.04
CA LEU A 158 20.09 8.26 6.78
C LEU A 158 20.27 9.58 6.05
N LEU A 159 20.24 10.71 6.77
CA LEU A 159 20.50 12.02 6.21
C LEU A 159 21.90 12.08 5.59
N GLU A 160 22.91 11.67 6.34
CA GLU A 160 24.31 11.65 5.87
C GLU A 160 24.45 10.80 4.60
N ALA A 161 23.91 9.57 4.62
CA ALA A 161 23.93 8.69 3.45
C ALA A 161 23.23 9.34 2.23
N GLY A 162 22.09 9.97 2.44
CA GLY A 162 21.38 10.70 1.37
C GLY A 162 22.21 11.84 0.79
N LEU A 163 22.85 12.63 1.64
CA LEU A 163 23.71 13.74 1.20
C LEU A 163 24.97 13.25 0.47
N LEU A 164 25.57 12.14 0.92
CA LEU A 164 26.70 11.51 0.22
C LEU A 164 26.29 11.01 -1.16
N MET A 165 25.13 10.36 -1.31
CA MET A 165 24.63 9.93 -2.61
C MET A 165 24.41 11.11 -3.57
N ILE A 166 23.87 12.23 -3.08
CA ILE A 166 23.71 13.45 -3.89
C ILE A 166 25.06 13.95 -4.37
N LYS A 167 26.04 14.05 -3.45
CA LYS A 167 27.39 14.50 -3.77
C LYS A 167 28.08 13.58 -4.77
N GLU A 168 27.95 12.27 -4.63
CA GLU A 168 28.48 11.28 -5.58
C GLU A 168 27.85 11.46 -6.98
N GLY A 169 26.52 11.64 -7.05
CA GLY A 169 25.83 11.90 -8.32
C GLY A 169 26.22 13.25 -8.95
N GLU A 170 26.52 14.26 -8.16
CA GLU A 170 26.97 15.58 -8.63
C GLU A 170 28.40 15.54 -9.19
N LEU A 171 29.32 14.94 -8.47
CA LEU A 171 30.75 14.95 -8.76
C LEU A 171 31.20 13.81 -9.68
N GLY A 172 30.45 12.72 -9.79
CA GLY A 172 30.83 11.52 -10.50
C GLY A 172 30.86 11.65 -12.04
N GLN A 173 31.75 12.44 -12.59
CA GLN A 173 31.80 12.73 -14.03
C GLN A 173 32.00 11.49 -14.90
N ASP A 174 32.71 10.48 -14.40
CA ASP A 174 32.98 9.20 -15.09
C ASP A 174 31.74 8.24 -15.07
N MET A 175 30.68 8.59 -14.37
CA MET A 175 29.49 7.78 -14.31
C MET A 175 28.49 8.15 -15.42
N PRO A 176 27.71 7.16 -15.94
CA PRO A 176 26.64 7.42 -16.88
C PRO A 176 25.61 8.43 -16.31
N LEU A 177 25.18 9.38 -17.13
CA LEU A 177 24.27 10.46 -16.73
C LEU A 177 23.01 9.94 -15.99
N LEU A 178 22.43 8.83 -16.46
CA LEU A 178 21.27 8.24 -15.82
C LEU A 178 21.57 7.71 -14.40
N LYS A 179 22.74 7.12 -14.19
CA LYS A 179 23.18 6.66 -12.85
C LYS A 179 23.35 7.85 -11.91
N ARG A 180 23.99 8.91 -12.38
CA ARG A 180 24.13 10.16 -11.61
C ARG A 180 22.79 10.77 -11.23
N ALA A 181 21.87 10.87 -12.19
CA ALA A 181 20.53 11.40 -11.95
C ALA A 181 19.74 10.56 -10.93
N ARG A 182 19.90 9.23 -10.95
CA ARG A 182 19.30 8.34 -9.95
C ARG A 182 19.89 8.55 -8.57
N LEU A 183 21.21 8.66 -8.46
CA LEU A 183 21.87 8.93 -7.17
C LEU A 183 21.39 10.24 -6.55
N ILE A 184 21.30 11.31 -7.33
CA ILE A 184 20.78 12.60 -6.85
C ILE A 184 19.32 12.47 -6.39
N ARG A 185 18.46 11.79 -7.18
CA ARG A 185 17.05 11.57 -6.81
C ARG A 185 16.92 10.76 -5.52
N ASP A 186 17.57 9.60 -5.48
CA ASP A 186 17.42 8.64 -4.38
C ASP A 186 18.01 9.22 -3.09
N GLY A 187 19.15 9.90 -3.18
CA GLY A 187 19.77 10.64 -2.07
C GLY A 187 18.86 11.75 -1.56
N LEU A 188 18.24 12.53 -2.46
CA LEU A 188 17.29 13.58 -2.06
C LEU A 188 16.05 12.99 -1.37
N MET A 189 15.51 11.87 -1.87
CA MET A 189 14.37 11.19 -1.25
C MET A 189 14.70 10.72 0.17
N ILE A 190 15.87 10.11 0.36
CA ILE A 190 16.34 9.64 1.68
C ILE A 190 16.51 10.83 2.63
N ALA A 191 17.24 11.85 2.22
CA ALA A 191 17.51 13.04 3.04
C ALA A 191 16.21 13.79 3.40
N LEU A 192 15.28 13.91 2.44
CA LEU A 192 14.00 14.55 2.66
C LEU A 192 13.14 13.76 3.66
N LEU A 193 13.04 12.44 3.52
CA LEU A 193 12.27 11.61 4.43
C LEU A 193 12.88 11.54 5.83
N SER A 194 14.20 11.71 5.97
CA SER A 194 14.89 11.77 7.26
C SER A 194 14.54 13.03 8.04
N LEU A 195 14.40 14.17 7.36
CA LEU A 195 14.13 15.47 7.98
C LEU A 195 12.65 15.86 7.98
N CYS A 196 11.93 15.48 6.92
CA CYS A 196 10.52 15.78 6.71
C CYS A 196 9.75 14.47 6.46
N PRO A 197 9.45 13.66 7.50
CA PRO A 197 8.81 12.37 7.35
C PRO A 197 7.36 12.54 6.86
N ILE A 198 7.17 12.47 5.55
CA ILE A 198 5.87 12.43 4.90
C ILE A 198 5.57 11.01 4.42
N ARG A 199 4.28 10.67 4.26
CA ARG A 199 3.94 9.34 3.75
C ARG A 199 4.46 9.15 2.33
N LEU A 200 4.97 7.95 2.02
CA LEU A 200 5.50 7.63 0.69
C LEU A 200 4.51 7.97 -0.44
N LYS A 201 3.20 7.74 -0.22
CA LYS A 201 2.15 8.15 -1.17
C LYS A 201 2.16 9.66 -1.43
N ASN A 202 2.36 10.47 -0.39
CA ASN A 202 2.40 11.93 -0.53
C ASN A 202 3.69 12.38 -1.22
N LEU A 203 4.82 11.75 -0.90
CA LEU A 203 6.09 12.02 -1.58
C LEU A 203 5.98 11.72 -3.09
N ALA A 204 5.42 10.56 -3.46
CA ALA A 204 5.23 10.16 -4.86
C ALA A 204 4.23 11.05 -5.62
N ALA A 205 3.34 11.74 -4.90
CA ALA A 205 2.33 12.63 -5.47
C ALA A 205 2.68 14.12 -5.30
N LEU A 206 3.94 14.46 -5.03
CA LEU A 206 4.37 15.85 -5.01
C LEU A 206 4.38 16.44 -6.43
N GLU A 207 3.73 17.55 -6.59
CA GLU A 207 3.62 18.33 -7.82
C GLU A 207 4.41 19.63 -7.69
N ILE A 208 5.33 19.86 -8.62
CA ILE A 208 6.15 21.08 -8.67
C ILE A 208 5.27 22.27 -9.00
N GLY A 209 5.43 23.35 -8.27
CA GLY A 209 4.59 24.55 -8.38
C GLY A 209 3.29 24.49 -7.57
N ALA A 210 2.83 23.31 -7.18
CA ALA A 210 1.62 23.13 -6.38
C ALA A 210 1.94 22.66 -4.95
N SER A 211 2.31 21.39 -4.78
CA SER A 211 2.60 20.83 -3.46
C SER A 211 4.09 20.87 -3.08
N LEU A 212 4.99 21.05 -4.04
CA LEU A 212 6.40 21.43 -3.84
C LEU A 212 6.61 22.77 -4.52
N ARG A 213 6.66 23.86 -3.75
CA ARG A 213 6.70 25.22 -4.28
C ARG A 213 7.88 26.02 -3.74
N LEU A 214 8.38 26.93 -4.54
CA LEU A 214 9.34 27.96 -4.14
C LEU A 214 8.57 29.20 -3.72
N ASP A 215 8.74 29.63 -2.47
CA ASP A 215 8.08 30.80 -1.92
C ASP A 215 9.03 31.56 -0.98
N GLY A 216 9.14 32.88 -1.17
CA GLY A 216 10.08 33.71 -0.38
C GLY A 216 11.52 33.24 -0.48
N GLY A 217 11.95 32.66 -1.61
CA GLY A 217 13.30 32.13 -1.79
C GLY A 217 13.58 30.78 -1.11
N ALA A 218 12.56 30.13 -0.59
CA ALA A 218 12.69 28.84 0.07
C ALA A 218 11.69 27.80 -0.51
N TRP A 219 12.10 26.53 -0.54
CA TRP A 219 11.23 25.43 -0.92
C TRP A 219 10.31 25.01 0.22
N TRP A 220 9.05 24.79 -0.11
CA TRP A 220 7.98 24.37 0.80
C TRP A 220 7.29 23.13 0.29
N ILE A 221 6.86 22.25 1.21
CA ILE A 221 5.91 21.17 0.93
C ILE A 221 4.58 21.57 1.54
N THR A 222 3.53 21.58 0.70
CA THR A 222 2.15 21.86 1.13
C THR A 222 1.27 20.67 0.77
N LEU A 223 0.69 20.04 1.79
CA LEU A 223 -0.24 18.93 1.65
C LEU A 223 -1.62 19.36 2.09
N ASP A 224 -2.60 19.30 1.21
CA ASP A 224 -3.97 19.62 1.59
C ASP A 224 -4.56 18.57 2.57
N ARG A 225 -5.67 18.93 3.22
CA ARG A 225 -6.36 18.07 4.20
C ARG A 225 -6.80 16.70 3.63
N ARG A 226 -7.00 16.56 2.32
CA ARG A 226 -7.41 15.31 1.67
C ARG A 226 -6.24 14.33 1.55
N ARG A 227 -5.03 14.86 1.46
CA ARG A 227 -3.78 14.08 1.36
C ARG A 227 -3.27 13.64 2.74
N THR A 228 -3.73 14.24 3.84
CA THR A 228 -3.31 13.91 5.20
C THR A 228 -4.30 12.97 5.89
N LYS A 229 -3.79 12.00 6.67
CA LYS A 229 -4.65 11.07 7.44
C LYS A 229 -5.44 11.81 8.54
N ALA A 230 -4.85 12.86 9.10
CA ALA A 230 -5.45 13.68 10.14
C ALA A 230 -6.51 14.66 9.60
N LYS A 231 -6.71 14.70 8.27
CA LYS A 231 -7.61 15.65 7.58
C LYS A 231 -7.31 17.12 7.92
N ARG A 232 -6.05 17.43 8.25
CA ARG A 232 -5.53 18.79 8.47
C ARG A 232 -4.51 19.10 7.39
N PRO A 233 -4.45 20.36 6.90
CA PRO A 233 -3.37 20.76 5.99
C PRO A 233 -2.02 20.62 6.70
N ASP A 234 -0.98 20.32 5.96
CA ASP A 234 0.39 20.18 6.45
C ASP A 234 1.28 21.01 5.54
N GLU A 235 1.86 22.08 6.07
CA GLU A 235 2.72 23.00 5.35
C GLU A 235 4.06 23.08 6.06
N ARG A 236 5.14 22.86 5.32
CA ARG A 236 6.49 22.78 5.88
C ARG A 236 7.50 23.46 4.97
N ARG A 237 8.23 24.41 5.53
CA ARG A 237 9.47 24.87 4.90
C ARG A 237 10.50 23.74 4.91
N LEU A 238 11.14 23.47 3.80
CA LEU A 238 12.22 22.50 3.78
C LEU A 238 13.42 23.05 4.55
N PRO A 239 14.14 22.20 5.32
CA PRO A 239 15.37 22.59 5.99
C PRO A 239 16.41 23.13 5.01
N ASP A 240 17.25 24.07 5.45
CA ASP A 240 18.21 24.78 4.61
C ASP A 240 19.17 23.82 3.89
N VAL A 241 19.55 22.73 4.55
CA VAL A 241 20.39 21.69 3.96
C VAL A 241 19.76 21.05 2.73
N LEU A 242 18.45 21.11 2.54
CA LEU A 242 17.76 20.51 1.37
C LEU A 242 17.50 21.53 0.25
N GLN A 243 17.52 22.82 0.52
CA GLN A 243 17.15 23.86 -0.46
C GLN A 243 17.92 23.72 -1.78
N ALA A 244 19.25 23.83 -1.72
CA ALA A 244 20.10 23.70 -2.90
C ALA A 244 20.04 22.31 -3.55
N ARG A 245 19.73 21.26 -2.78
CA ARG A 245 19.60 19.88 -3.28
C ARG A 245 18.35 19.67 -4.09
N VAL A 246 17.25 20.31 -3.70
CA VAL A 246 16.01 20.35 -4.51
C VAL A 246 16.29 21.07 -5.83
N ASP A 247 16.96 22.21 -5.79
CA ASP A 247 17.35 22.94 -7.02
C ASP A 247 18.22 22.09 -7.94
N LEU A 248 19.22 21.41 -7.39
CA LEU A 248 20.09 20.50 -8.14
C LEU A 248 19.29 19.38 -8.81
N TYR A 249 18.39 18.75 -8.05
CA TYR A 249 17.52 17.71 -8.58
C TYR A 249 16.64 18.23 -9.73
N LEU A 250 15.97 19.35 -9.53
CA LEU A 250 15.04 19.90 -10.52
C LEU A 250 15.74 20.34 -11.80
N ARG A 251 16.92 20.96 -11.70
CA ARG A 251 17.68 21.46 -12.84
C ARG A 251 18.47 20.40 -13.58
N CYS A 252 19.10 19.46 -12.83
CA CYS A 252 20.07 18.52 -13.42
C CYS A 252 19.53 17.10 -13.56
N ALA A 253 18.96 16.52 -12.49
CA ALA A 253 18.61 15.11 -12.48
C ALA A 253 17.23 14.83 -13.10
N ARG A 254 16.22 15.62 -12.75
CA ARG A 254 14.84 15.40 -13.20
C ARG A 254 14.68 15.41 -14.71
N PRO A 255 15.26 16.34 -15.50
CA PRO A 255 15.14 16.32 -16.96
C PRO A 255 15.69 15.04 -17.59
N ILE A 256 16.79 14.49 -17.06
CA ILE A 256 17.41 13.24 -17.52
C ILE A 256 16.46 12.07 -17.25
N LEU A 257 15.94 11.98 -16.03
CA LEU A 257 15.00 10.93 -15.61
C LEU A 257 13.69 10.98 -16.40
N ALA A 258 13.14 12.17 -16.63
CA ALA A 258 11.91 12.34 -17.39
C ALA A 258 12.06 11.93 -18.85
N ARG A 259 13.20 12.25 -19.48
CA ARG A 259 13.51 11.80 -20.86
C ARG A 259 13.60 10.27 -20.92
N HIS A 260 14.26 9.65 -19.95
CA HIS A 260 14.40 8.21 -19.92
C HIS A 260 13.07 7.50 -19.67
N ALA A 261 12.20 8.04 -18.83
CA ALA A 261 10.87 7.48 -18.57
C ALA A 261 9.98 7.45 -19.83
N ARG A 262 10.07 8.48 -20.69
CA ARG A 262 9.33 8.53 -21.97
C ARG A 262 9.80 7.50 -23.00
N SER A 263 11.04 7.03 -22.90
CA SER A 263 11.60 6.02 -23.80
C SER A 263 11.23 4.59 -23.44
N TRP A 264 10.48 4.36 -22.35
CA TRP A 264 10.09 3.01 -21.91
C TRP A 264 8.73 2.64 -22.53
N PRO A 265 8.66 1.60 -23.39
CA PRO A 265 7.40 1.15 -23.94
C PRO A 265 6.56 0.51 -22.83
N GLY A 266 5.42 1.08 -22.49
CA GLY A 266 4.49 0.55 -21.49
C GLY A 266 4.07 1.51 -20.37
N LEU A 267 4.61 2.72 -20.31
CA LEU A 267 4.07 3.79 -19.49
C LEU A 267 3.22 4.71 -20.37
N GLU A 268 1.98 4.33 -20.58
CA GLU A 268 0.96 5.29 -21.01
C GLU A 268 0.88 6.37 -19.93
N GLN A 269 1.01 7.60 -20.34
CA GLN A 269 1.30 8.77 -19.54
C GLN A 269 0.26 9.06 -18.45
N PRO A 270 0.69 9.46 -17.24
CA PRO A 270 -0.06 10.42 -16.48
C PRO A 270 0.79 11.61 -16.01
N PHE A 271 1.62 12.20 -16.84
CA PHE A 271 2.27 13.47 -16.49
C PHE A 271 2.41 14.34 -17.71
N ASP A 272 1.41 15.17 -17.96
CA ASP A 272 1.51 16.31 -18.84
C ASP A 272 2.50 17.32 -18.25
N LEU A 273 3.66 17.46 -18.90
CA LEU A 273 4.75 18.35 -18.50
C LEU A 273 4.74 19.66 -19.33
N SER A 274 3.63 20.01 -19.97
CA SER A 274 3.51 21.19 -20.83
C SER A 274 3.00 22.45 -20.11
N ALA A 275 3.12 22.54 -18.78
CA ALA A 275 2.93 23.83 -18.11
C ALA A 275 4.30 24.28 -17.56
N THR A 276 4.84 25.28 -18.21
CA THR A 276 6.03 26.15 -18.03
C THR A 276 6.56 26.25 -16.62
#